data_2bb858defd73e4bfbbccb8cb121eba6f
#
_entry.id   2bb858defd73e4bfbbccb8cb121eba6f
#
_cell.length_a   1.000
_cell.length_b   1.000
_cell.length_c   1.000
_cell.angle_alpha   90.00
_cell.angle_beta   90.00
_cell.angle_gamma   90.00
#
_symmetry.space_group_name_H-M   'P 1'
#
loop_
_entity.id
_entity.type
_entity.pdbx_description
1 polymer ?
#
loop_
_entity_poly.entity_id
_entity_poly.type
_entity_poly.pdbx_seq_one_letter_code
_entity_poly.pdbx_strand_id
1 'polypeptide(L)'
;DSEELAFHISEDLFKGKGSFSPNQVSIEVEPGVYDMRVQVKDLATGKSGIYKERLEVEDLGSGNLSLSGLELGWTISTAGGQEKYAKGNNIWVVPMTTKAYQGNQHPLVYYEAYGLKANEFGQSKFTLEYTIHSEPEKSGGFGRLFATVGSLFRRGERSPEVSVSTDQVRDETDLQEFFEMDLGAAKSGVNRLTVRVIDQLGETEVEKEVLFRLER
;
A
#
# COMPACT_ATOMS: atom_id res chain seq x y z
N ASP A 1 13.25 1.69 -22.86
CA ASP A 1 12.59 2.98 -23.07
C ASP A 1 12.62 3.75 -21.78
N SER A 2 12.91 5.04 -21.83
CA SER A 2 12.85 5.95 -20.70
C SER A 2 11.70 6.92 -20.93
N GLU A 3 10.73 6.93 -20.05
CA GLU A 3 9.66 7.92 -20.08
C GLU A 3 9.99 9.04 -19.09
N GLU A 4 9.99 10.28 -19.54
CA GLU A 4 10.19 11.46 -18.70
C GLU A 4 8.85 12.17 -18.52
N LEU A 5 8.34 12.18 -17.29
CA LEU A 5 7.13 12.85 -16.90
C LEU A 5 7.49 14.10 -16.09
N ALA A 6 7.07 15.27 -16.52
CA ALA A 6 7.32 16.53 -15.85
C ALA A 6 6.02 17.06 -15.20
N PHE A 7 6.07 17.35 -13.91
CA PHE A 7 4.96 17.92 -13.15
C PHE A 7 5.31 19.30 -12.61
N HIS A 8 4.41 20.24 -12.76
CA HIS A 8 4.49 21.54 -12.10
C HIS A 8 3.67 21.54 -10.83
N ILE A 9 4.33 21.80 -9.69
CA ILE A 9 3.69 21.97 -8.39
C ILE A 9 3.82 23.45 -8.01
N SER A 10 2.69 24.16 -7.81
CA SER A 10 2.72 25.57 -7.44
C SER A 10 3.07 25.78 -5.98
N GLU A 11 3.78 26.88 -5.65
CA GLU A 11 4.17 27.27 -4.27
C GLU A 11 2.97 27.43 -3.33
N ASP A 12 1.77 27.68 -3.83
CA ASP A 12 0.57 27.87 -3.03
C ASP A 12 0.17 26.65 -2.22
N LEU A 13 0.67 25.44 -2.59
CA LEU A 13 0.46 24.19 -1.86
C LEU A 13 1.38 24.04 -0.65
N PHE A 14 2.40 24.88 -0.48
CA PHE A 14 3.43 24.76 0.57
C PHE A 14 3.36 25.86 1.64
N LYS A 15 2.15 26.33 1.98
CA LYS A 15 1.95 27.33 3.03
C LYS A 15 2.07 26.71 4.43
N GLY A 16 3.30 26.61 4.95
CA GLY A 16 3.58 26.24 6.34
C GLY A 16 4.85 25.39 6.51
N LYS A 17 5.50 25.49 7.68
CA LYS A 17 6.60 24.59 8.05
C LYS A 17 6.05 23.16 8.16
N GLY A 18 6.62 22.22 7.39
CA GLY A 18 6.23 20.82 7.43
C GLY A 18 5.03 20.46 6.52
N SER A 19 4.55 21.39 5.69
CA SER A 19 3.54 21.06 4.66
C SER A 19 4.16 20.18 3.59
N PHE A 20 3.46 19.13 3.21
CA PHE A 20 3.82 18.31 2.05
C PHE A 20 2.56 18.12 1.18
N SER A 21 2.77 17.98 -0.11
CA SER A 21 1.71 17.66 -1.06
C SER A 21 2.01 16.30 -1.67
N PRO A 22 1.22 15.26 -1.40
CA PRO A 22 1.39 13.98 -2.07
C PRO A 22 1.12 14.15 -3.55
N ASN A 23 1.93 13.50 -4.37
CA ASN A 23 1.69 13.38 -5.80
C ASN A 23 1.78 11.93 -6.20
N GLN A 24 0.99 11.53 -7.20
CA GLN A 24 0.93 10.18 -7.72
C GLN A 24 0.99 10.21 -9.23
N VAL A 25 1.76 9.28 -9.79
CA VAL A 25 1.88 9.03 -11.21
C VAL A 25 1.67 7.55 -11.45
N SER A 26 0.83 7.21 -12.41
CA SER A 26 0.61 5.84 -12.84
C SER A 26 1.35 5.60 -14.15
N ILE A 27 2.08 4.50 -14.23
CA ILE A 27 2.80 4.06 -15.41
C ILE A 27 2.38 2.62 -15.66
N GLU A 28 1.92 2.34 -16.88
CA GLU A 28 1.60 0.98 -17.31
C GLU A 28 2.86 0.33 -17.88
N VAL A 29 3.19 -0.83 -17.33
CA VAL A 29 4.32 -1.64 -17.79
C VAL A 29 3.96 -3.12 -17.73
N GLU A 30 4.58 -3.93 -18.58
CA GLU A 30 4.42 -5.39 -18.54
C GLU A 30 5.04 -5.97 -17.26
N PRO A 31 4.59 -7.15 -16.79
CA PRO A 31 5.25 -7.84 -15.68
C PRO A 31 6.75 -8.02 -15.92
N GLY A 32 7.56 -7.76 -14.90
CA GLY A 32 9.01 -7.85 -15.05
C GLY A 32 9.78 -7.08 -13.98
N VAL A 33 11.09 -7.00 -14.15
CA VAL A 33 11.99 -6.30 -13.23
C VAL A 33 12.50 -5.01 -13.86
N TYR A 34 12.32 -3.90 -13.15
CA TYR A 34 12.62 -2.56 -13.63
C TYR A 34 13.55 -1.81 -12.68
N ASP A 35 14.43 -1.00 -13.25
CA ASP A 35 15.22 -0.02 -12.52
C ASP A 35 14.50 1.34 -12.59
N MET A 36 13.77 1.70 -11.54
CA MET A 36 13.07 2.98 -11.44
C MET A 36 14.02 4.08 -11.00
N ARG A 37 13.91 5.26 -11.62
CA ARG A 37 14.57 6.47 -11.19
C ARG A 37 13.57 7.61 -11.13
N VAL A 38 13.45 8.22 -9.96
CA VAL A 38 12.64 9.43 -9.77
C VAL A 38 13.58 10.61 -9.50
N GLN A 39 13.41 11.69 -10.25
CA GLN A 39 14.15 12.93 -10.04
C GLN A 39 13.16 14.06 -9.72
N VAL A 40 13.41 14.75 -8.63
CA VAL A 40 12.66 15.96 -8.27
C VAL A 40 13.61 17.14 -8.34
N LYS A 41 13.21 18.21 -9.03
CA LYS A 41 13.97 19.45 -9.16
C LYS A 41 13.14 20.62 -8.66
N ASP A 42 13.69 21.36 -7.73
CA ASP A 42 13.18 22.67 -7.33
C ASP A 42 13.62 23.72 -8.38
N LEU A 43 12.64 24.26 -9.12
CA LEU A 43 12.93 25.20 -10.20
C LEU A 43 13.38 26.57 -9.67
N ALA A 44 12.97 26.97 -8.46
CA ALA A 44 13.36 28.25 -7.87
C ALA A 44 14.81 28.24 -7.37
N THR A 45 15.25 27.14 -6.76
CA THR A 45 16.61 27.02 -6.18
C THR A 45 17.58 26.24 -7.06
N GLY A 46 17.08 25.54 -8.09
CA GLY A 46 17.86 24.64 -8.94
C GLY A 46 18.31 23.33 -8.26
N LYS A 47 17.98 23.13 -6.99
CA LYS A 47 18.33 21.91 -6.24
C LYS A 47 17.55 20.71 -6.80
N SER A 48 18.19 19.55 -6.81
CA SER A 48 17.53 18.30 -7.21
C SER A 48 17.84 17.15 -6.27
N GLY A 49 16.87 16.27 -6.11
CA GLY A 49 17.01 14.99 -5.45
C GLY A 49 16.75 13.85 -6.44
N ILE A 50 17.42 12.73 -6.24
CA ILE A 50 17.25 11.53 -7.06
C ILE A 50 16.99 10.35 -6.13
N TYR A 51 15.91 9.61 -6.42
CA TYR A 51 15.62 8.31 -5.82
C TYR A 51 15.75 7.22 -6.88
N LYS A 52 16.32 6.09 -6.51
CA LYS A 52 16.46 4.92 -7.39
C LYS A 52 16.03 3.69 -6.65
N GLU A 53 15.27 2.84 -7.32
CA GLU A 53 14.80 1.58 -6.78
C GLU A 53 14.70 0.54 -7.89
N ARG A 54 14.97 -0.72 -7.54
CA ARG A 54 14.66 -1.85 -8.40
C ARG A 54 13.31 -2.39 -8.01
N LEU A 55 12.39 -2.40 -8.97
CA LEU A 55 11.00 -2.85 -8.79
C LEU A 55 10.79 -4.16 -9.52
N GLU A 56 10.04 -5.05 -8.90
CA GLU A 56 9.46 -6.22 -9.55
C GLU A 56 7.97 -5.96 -9.73
N VAL A 57 7.52 -5.98 -10.99
CA VAL A 57 6.11 -5.86 -11.36
C VAL A 57 5.57 -7.26 -11.56
N GLU A 58 4.66 -7.66 -10.69
CA GLU A 58 4.06 -9.00 -10.70
C GLU A 58 2.97 -9.09 -11.77
N ASP A 59 2.75 -10.30 -12.31
CA ASP A 59 1.61 -10.60 -13.18
C ASP A 59 0.37 -10.84 -12.34
N LEU A 60 -0.41 -9.79 -12.13
CA LEU A 60 -1.68 -9.87 -11.40
C LEU A 60 -2.82 -10.41 -12.26
N GLY A 61 -2.65 -10.46 -13.59
CA GLY A 61 -3.65 -10.90 -14.56
C GLY A 61 -3.57 -12.39 -14.95
N SER A 62 -2.75 -13.19 -14.27
CA SER A 62 -2.52 -14.61 -14.61
C SER A 62 -3.72 -15.54 -14.40
N GLY A 63 -4.82 -15.06 -13.83
CA GLY A 63 -6.01 -15.85 -13.46
C GLY A 63 -5.84 -16.69 -12.19
N ASN A 64 -4.69 -16.60 -11.53
CA ASN A 64 -4.48 -17.12 -10.19
C ASN A 64 -4.82 -16.07 -9.15
N LEU A 65 -5.17 -16.51 -7.93
CA LEU A 65 -5.35 -15.59 -6.82
C LEU A 65 -4.09 -14.76 -6.61
N SER A 66 -4.22 -13.45 -6.71
CA SER A 66 -3.15 -12.49 -6.52
C SER A 66 -3.61 -11.24 -5.76
N LEU A 67 -2.68 -10.53 -5.15
CA LEU A 67 -2.94 -9.35 -4.33
C LEU A 67 -1.99 -8.23 -4.76
N SER A 68 -2.54 -7.03 -4.98
CA SER A 68 -1.73 -5.85 -5.28
C SER A 68 -0.83 -5.45 -4.11
N GLY A 69 0.07 -4.53 -4.33
CA GLY A 69 0.75 -3.83 -3.22
C GLY A 69 -0.27 -3.14 -2.30
N LEU A 70 -0.01 -3.14 -0.99
CA LEU A 70 -0.85 -2.44 -0.02
C LEU A 70 -0.56 -0.94 -0.05
N GLU A 71 -1.57 -0.13 -0.34
CA GLU A 71 -1.45 1.31 -0.32
C GLU A 71 -1.99 1.88 1.00
N LEU A 72 -1.12 2.51 1.75
CA LEU A 72 -1.51 3.24 2.96
C LEU A 72 -2.09 4.59 2.57
N GLY A 73 -3.36 4.84 2.94
CA GLY A 73 -4.08 6.05 2.64
C GLY A 73 -4.05 7.06 3.78
N TRP A 74 -3.88 8.34 3.43
CA TRP A 74 -4.23 9.46 4.28
C TRP A 74 -5.74 9.64 4.34
N THR A 75 -6.36 9.53 3.18
CA THR A 75 -7.82 9.62 3.01
C THR A 75 -8.23 8.69 1.88
N ILE A 76 -9.35 8.00 2.06
CA ILE A 76 -10.04 7.27 0.99
C ILE A 76 -11.45 7.83 0.87
N SER A 77 -11.89 8.10 -0.35
CA SER A 77 -13.21 8.65 -0.66
C SER A 77 -13.90 7.78 -1.71
N THR A 78 -15.21 7.61 -1.56
CA THR A 78 -16.10 7.00 -2.55
C THR A 78 -17.04 8.02 -3.18
N ALA A 79 -16.97 9.28 -2.74
CA ALA A 79 -17.84 10.38 -3.22
C ALA A 79 -17.17 11.27 -4.27
N GLY A 80 -15.92 11.00 -4.63
CA GLY A 80 -15.12 11.77 -5.57
C GLY A 80 -13.78 12.21 -5.01
N GLY A 81 -12.89 12.66 -5.89
CA GLY A 81 -11.54 13.12 -5.55
C GLY A 81 -10.82 13.69 -6.78
N GLN A 82 -9.54 14.02 -6.61
CA GLN A 82 -8.70 14.41 -7.72
C GLN A 82 -8.38 13.20 -8.59
N GLU A 83 -8.44 13.35 -9.91
CA GLU A 83 -8.24 12.27 -10.90
C GLU A 83 -6.95 11.47 -10.67
N LYS A 84 -5.86 12.15 -10.33
CA LYS A 84 -4.56 11.51 -10.06
C LYS A 84 -4.58 10.48 -8.90
N TYR A 85 -5.63 10.48 -8.08
CA TYR A 85 -5.81 9.55 -6.96
C TYR A 85 -6.91 8.51 -7.22
N ALA A 86 -7.51 8.54 -8.41
CA ALA A 86 -8.53 7.57 -8.78
C ALA A 86 -7.93 6.16 -8.93
N LYS A 87 -8.63 5.17 -8.38
CA LYS A 87 -8.29 3.73 -8.47
C LYS A 87 -9.26 2.93 -9.33
N GLY A 88 -10.34 3.54 -9.78
CA GLY A 88 -11.48 2.87 -10.38
C GLY A 88 -12.62 2.66 -9.36
N ASN A 89 -13.75 2.12 -9.82
CA ASN A 89 -14.92 1.78 -9.00
C ASN A 89 -15.35 2.88 -8.00
N ASN A 90 -15.18 4.16 -8.38
CA ASN A 90 -15.44 5.31 -7.52
C ASN A 90 -14.63 5.30 -6.20
N ILE A 91 -13.39 4.85 -6.24
CA ILE A 91 -12.46 4.92 -5.11
C ILE A 91 -11.34 5.89 -5.44
N TRP A 92 -11.06 6.83 -4.53
CA TRP A 92 -9.95 7.78 -4.59
C TRP A 92 -9.10 7.62 -3.34
N VAL A 93 -7.81 7.33 -3.53
CA VAL A 93 -6.86 7.10 -2.43
C VAL A 93 -5.80 8.19 -2.44
N VAL A 94 -5.81 9.07 -1.45
CA VAL A 94 -4.70 10.01 -1.23
C VAL A 94 -3.63 9.28 -0.42
N PRO A 95 -2.44 9.02 -0.98
CA PRO A 95 -1.45 8.17 -0.33
C PRO A 95 -0.82 8.83 0.91
N MET A 96 -0.58 8.02 1.95
CA MET A 96 0.26 8.39 3.09
C MET A 96 1.74 8.15 2.74
N THR A 97 2.33 9.10 2.03
CA THR A 97 3.69 8.97 1.49
C THR A 97 4.77 8.85 2.56
N THR A 98 4.54 9.41 3.75
CA THR A 98 5.48 9.31 4.89
C THR A 98 5.42 7.94 5.58
N LYS A 99 4.35 7.18 5.36
CA LYS A 99 4.04 5.93 6.07
C LYS A 99 4.14 6.08 7.59
N ALA A 100 3.84 7.28 8.12
CA ALA A 100 3.91 7.61 9.53
C ALA A 100 2.56 8.14 10.01
N TYR A 101 2.05 7.58 11.08
CA TYR A 101 0.76 7.91 11.67
C TYR A 101 0.93 8.35 13.11
N GLN A 102 0.08 9.29 13.55
CA GLN A 102 -0.07 9.64 14.95
C GLN A 102 -1.03 8.68 15.65
N GLY A 103 -0.86 8.47 16.94
CA GLY A 103 -1.65 7.48 17.69
C GLY A 103 -3.17 7.70 17.73
N ASN A 104 -3.65 8.87 17.30
CA ASN A 104 -5.06 9.22 17.21
C ASN A 104 -5.61 9.18 15.77
N GLN A 105 -4.81 8.77 14.80
CA GLN A 105 -5.23 8.62 13.41
C GLN A 105 -5.80 7.23 13.18
N HIS A 106 -6.69 7.13 12.19
CA HIS A 106 -7.32 5.91 11.72
C HIS A 106 -6.79 5.59 10.30
N PRO A 107 -5.67 4.87 10.20
CA PRO A 107 -5.07 4.60 8.92
C PRO A 107 -5.98 3.76 8.04
N LEU A 108 -6.06 4.13 6.78
CA LEU A 108 -6.79 3.43 5.74
C LEU A 108 -5.83 2.63 4.87
N VAL A 109 -6.22 1.43 4.49
CA VAL A 109 -5.45 0.53 3.64
C VAL A 109 -6.29 0.17 2.43
N TYR A 110 -5.77 0.49 1.25
CA TYR A 110 -6.34 0.06 -0.02
C TYR A 110 -5.56 -1.12 -0.58
N TYR A 111 -6.26 -2.05 -1.19
CA TYR A 111 -5.70 -3.19 -1.89
C TYR A 111 -6.64 -3.66 -3.01
N GLU A 112 -6.09 -4.41 -3.94
CA GLU A 112 -6.83 -5.07 -5.01
C GLU A 112 -6.52 -6.57 -4.95
N ALA A 113 -7.56 -7.40 -5.03
CA ALA A 113 -7.43 -8.85 -5.09
C ALA A 113 -8.01 -9.33 -6.43
N TYR A 114 -7.30 -10.24 -7.09
CA TYR A 114 -7.64 -10.73 -8.41
C TYR A 114 -7.69 -12.25 -8.44
N GLY A 115 -8.52 -12.79 -9.32
CA GLY A 115 -8.58 -14.23 -9.61
C GLY A 115 -9.22 -15.07 -8.50
N LEU A 116 -10.08 -14.49 -7.65
CA LEU A 116 -10.92 -15.25 -6.73
C LEU A 116 -11.83 -16.19 -7.50
N LYS A 117 -12.10 -17.38 -6.96
CA LYS A 117 -13.03 -18.32 -7.57
C LYS A 117 -14.47 -17.92 -7.28
N ALA A 118 -15.32 -18.09 -8.30
CA ALA A 118 -16.75 -17.90 -8.18
C ALA A 118 -17.48 -19.23 -8.03
N ASN A 119 -18.59 -19.22 -7.28
CA ASN A 119 -19.57 -20.30 -7.24
C ASN A 119 -20.45 -20.28 -8.48
N GLU A 120 -21.43 -21.18 -8.55
CA GLU A 120 -22.41 -21.29 -9.65
C GLU A 120 -23.29 -20.03 -9.82
N PHE A 121 -23.38 -19.17 -8.81
CA PHE A 121 -24.10 -17.90 -8.83
C PHE A 121 -23.22 -16.71 -9.19
N GLY A 122 -21.94 -16.94 -9.52
CA GLY A 122 -20.97 -15.87 -9.84
C GLY A 122 -20.38 -15.16 -8.63
N GLN A 123 -20.60 -15.67 -7.41
CA GLN A 123 -20.14 -15.05 -6.18
C GLN A 123 -18.80 -15.62 -5.72
N SER A 124 -17.88 -14.77 -5.34
CA SER A 124 -16.66 -15.13 -4.61
C SER A 124 -16.92 -15.21 -3.11
N LYS A 125 -16.17 -16.07 -2.44
CA LYS A 125 -16.20 -16.20 -0.99
C LYS A 125 -14.77 -16.30 -0.46
N PHE A 126 -14.39 -15.36 0.38
CA PHE A 126 -13.03 -15.28 0.90
C PHE A 126 -12.98 -14.79 2.34
N THR A 127 -11.87 -15.08 3.02
CA THR A 127 -11.56 -14.50 4.32
C THR A 127 -10.48 -13.45 4.13
N LEU A 128 -10.73 -12.23 4.62
CA LEU A 128 -9.74 -11.18 4.77
C LEU A 128 -9.18 -11.25 6.18
N GLU A 129 -7.87 -11.44 6.27
CA GLU A 129 -7.15 -11.34 7.54
C GLU A 129 -6.13 -10.20 7.48
N TYR A 130 -6.01 -9.44 8.56
CA TYR A 130 -4.85 -8.57 8.72
C TYR A 130 -4.25 -8.69 10.12
N THR A 131 -2.94 -8.56 10.17
CA THR A 131 -2.17 -8.60 11.43
C THR A 131 -1.19 -7.44 11.49
N ILE A 132 -0.95 -6.92 12.69
CA ILE A 132 0.06 -5.90 12.94
C ILE A 132 1.08 -6.45 13.94
N HIS A 133 2.34 -6.39 13.56
CA HIS A 133 3.48 -6.76 14.40
C HIS A 133 4.40 -5.56 14.59
N SER A 134 4.83 -5.31 15.82
CA SER A 134 5.88 -4.33 16.09
C SER A 134 7.24 -4.89 15.69
N GLU A 135 7.96 -4.15 14.85
CA GLU A 135 9.31 -4.51 14.44
C GLU A 135 10.34 -4.05 15.50
N PRO A 136 11.35 -4.88 15.80
CA PRO A 136 12.42 -4.47 16.70
C PRO A 136 13.19 -3.27 16.10
N GLU A 137 13.49 -2.26 16.91
CA GLU A 137 14.35 -1.15 16.48
C GLU A 137 15.75 -1.69 16.15
N LYS A 138 16.01 -1.84 14.84
CA LYS A 138 17.38 -2.04 14.37
C LYS A 138 18.05 -0.68 14.27
N SER A 139 19.25 -0.55 14.84
CA SER A 139 20.09 0.64 14.79
C SER A 139 20.58 0.96 13.37
N GLY A 140 19.67 1.36 12.50
CA GLY A 140 19.93 1.74 11.12
C GLY A 140 18.69 2.42 10.59
N GLY A 141 18.84 3.66 10.15
CA GLY A 141 17.72 4.56 9.83
C GLY A 141 16.62 3.95 8.98
N PHE A 142 15.41 4.46 9.19
CA PHE A 142 14.13 4.06 8.58
C PHE A 142 14.20 3.82 7.05
N GLY A 143 15.04 4.59 6.32
CA GLY A 143 15.23 4.42 4.88
C GLY A 143 15.84 3.08 4.43
N ARG A 144 16.55 2.36 5.32
CA ARG A 144 17.12 1.03 5.00
C ARG A 144 16.13 -0.11 5.17
N LEU A 145 15.08 0.08 5.96
CA LEU A 145 14.05 -0.95 6.19
C LEU A 145 13.16 -1.14 4.95
N PHE A 146 12.90 -0.09 4.19
CA PHE A 146 12.07 -0.19 2.98
C PHE A 146 12.78 -0.83 1.77
N ALA A 147 14.12 -0.82 1.76
CA ALA A 147 14.90 -1.41 0.65
C ALA A 147 15.03 -2.94 0.70
N THR A 148 14.50 -3.63 1.72
CA THR A 148 14.78 -5.04 1.96
C THR A 148 13.52 -5.90 2.12
N VAL A 149 12.38 -5.47 1.60
CA VAL A 149 11.10 -6.18 1.76
C VAL A 149 11.09 -7.58 1.10
N GLY A 150 11.99 -7.86 0.17
CA GLY A 150 12.07 -9.14 -0.53
C GLY A 150 12.70 -10.32 0.21
N SER A 151 13.27 -10.15 1.41
CA SER A 151 14.11 -11.22 2.00
C SER A 151 13.91 -11.54 3.47
N LEU A 152 12.91 -10.97 4.15
CA LEU A 152 12.74 -11.13 5.60
C LEU A 152 11.52 -11.97 6.02
N PHE A 153 11.21 -13.03 5.27
CA PHE A 153 10.32 -14.09 5.79
C PHE A 153 11.01 -14.84 6.94
N ARG A 154 11.21 -14.19 8.07
CA ARG A 154 11.41 -14.86 9.33
C ARG A 154 10.10 -14.79 10.10
N ARG A 155 9.32 -15.81 9.98
CA ARG A 155 8.20 -16.15 10.87
C ARG A 155 8.76 -16.25 12.30
N GLY A 156 8.91 -15.10 12.95
CA GLY A 156 9.26 -15.02 14.38
C GLY A 156 8.00 -15.32 15.19
N GLU A 157 8.12 -16.20 16.16
CA GLU A 157 7.08 -16.73 17.06
C GLU A 157 6.45 -15.69 18.02
N ARG A 158 6.24 -14.45 17.59
CA ARG A 158 5.57 -13.44 18.42
C ARG A 158 4.12 -13.34 17.97
N SER A 159 3.19 -13.41 18.92
CA SER A 159 1.79 -13.10 18.66
C SER A 159 1.67 -11.66 18.13
N PRO A 160 0.79 -11.41 17.15
CA PRO A 160 0.53 -10.07 16.66
C PRO A 160 -0.06 -9.18 17.76
N GLU A 161 0.24 -7.90 17.75
CA GLU A 161 -0.40 -6.91 18.60
C GLU A 161 -1.87 -6.70 18.21
N VAL A 162 -2.16 -6.81 16.90
CA VAL A 162 -3.52 -6.75 16.34
C VAL A 162 -3.70 -7.93 15.39
N SER A 163 -4.85 -8.57 15.44
CA SER A 163 -5.26 -9.62 14.51
C SER A 163 -6.76 -9.53 14.27
N VAL A 164 -7.15 -9.39 13.03
CA VAL A 164 -8.54 -9.32 12.58
C VAL A 164 -8.76 -10.30 11.45
N SER A 165 -9.88 -11.02 11.47
CA SER A 165 -10.29 -11.95 10.42
C SER A 165 -11.78 -11.75 10.15
N THR A 166 -12.14 -11.61 8.87
CA THR A 166 -13.52 -11.34 8.44
C THR A 166 -13.84 -12.12 7.17
N ASP A 167 -14.93 -12.89 7.22
CA ASP A 167 -15.46 -13.57 6.05
C ASP A 167 -16.25 -12.61 5.17
N GLN A 168 -16.02 -12.69 3.87
CA GLN A 168 -16.59 -11.82 2.85
C GLN A 168 -17.25 -12.64 1.74
N VAL A 169 -18.34 -12.09 1.19
CA VAL A 169 -18.96 -12.59 -0.04
C VAL A 169 -19.14 -11.40 -0.99
N ARG A 170 -18.74 -11.56 -2.24
CA ARG A 170 -18.85 -10.54 -3.28
C ARG A 170 -19.40 -11.15 -4.56
N ASP A 171 -20.06 -10.31 -5.37
CA ASP A 171 -20.57 -10.70 -6.69
C ASP A 171 -19.49 -10.56 -7.80
N GLU A 172 -18.23 -10.38 -7.40
CA GLU A 172 -17.08 -10.12 -8.26
C GLU A 172 -15.93 -11.05 -7.88
N THR A 173 -15.05 -11.33 -8.83
CA THR A 173 -13.83 -12.14 -8.64
C THR A 173 -12.57 -11.32 -8.54
N ASP A 174 -12.64 -10.07 -9.02
CA ASP A 174 -11.58 -9.07 -8.93
C ASP A 174 -12.11 -7.90 -8.10
N LEU A 175 -11.44 -7.60 -7.01
CA LEU A 175 -11.92 -6.69 -5.97
C LEU A 175 -11.01 -5.48 -5.84
N GLN A 176 -11.62 -4.33 -5.63
CA GLN A 176 -10.97 -3.11 -5.16
C GLN A 176 -11.58 -2.76 -3.82
N GLU A 177 -10.80 -2.91 -2.75
CA GLU A 177 -11.32 -2.82 -1.39
C GLU A 177 -10.42 -1.93 -0.52
N PHE A 178 -10.99 -1.43 0.57
CA PHE A 178 -10.23 -0.75 1.60
C PHE A 178 -10.82 -1.04 2.98
N PHE A 179 -9.98 -0.91 3.99
CA PHE A 179 -10.38 -1.02 5.38
C PHE A 179 -9.63 -0.01 6.25
N GLU A 180 -10.19 0.26 7.42
CA GLU A 180 -9.57 1.06 8.47
C GLU A 180 -8.81 0.15 9.44
N MET A 181 -7.54 0.48 9.74
CA MET A 181 -6.76 -0.26 10.72
C MET A 181 -7.08 0.19 12.15
N ASP A 182 -7.31 -0.76 13.03
CA ASP A 182 -7.30 -0.51 14.48
C ASP A 182 -5.84 -0.50 14.99
N LEU A 183 -5.37 0.66 15.42
CA LEU A 183 -4.04 0.83 16.01
C LEU A 183 -4.04 0.80 17.54
N GLY A 184 -5.17 0.51 18.18
CA GLY A 184 -5.32 0.60 19.66
C GLY A 184 -4.27 -0.20 20.42
N ALA A 185 -3.96 -1.40 19.98
CA ALA A 185 -2.96 -2.29 20.60
C ALA A 185 -1.57 -2.23 19.95
N ALA A 186 -1.40 -1.55 18.81
CA ALA A 186 -0.11 -1.42 18.14
C ALA A 186 0.87 -0.57 18.98
N LYS A 187 2.16 -0.87 18.93
CA LYS A 187 3.20 -0.15 19.68
C LYS A 187 3.77 1.01 18.89
N SER A 188 4.23 2.05 19.60
CA SER A 188 5.02 3.11 18.97
C SER A 188 6.28 2.54 18.31
N GLY A 189 6.70 3.14 17.21
CA GLY A 189 7.84 2.70 16.43
C GLY A 189 7.43 2.10 15.09
N VAL A 190 8.29 1.26 14.52
CA VAL A 190 8.04 0.59 13.23
C VAL A 190 7.13 -0.61 13.45
N ASN A 191 6.09 -0.70 12.64
CA ASN A 191 5.14 -1.80 12.63
C ASN A 191 5.06 -2.37 11.21
N ARG A 192 4.75 -3.66 11.14
CA ARG A 192 4.46 -4.40 9.92
C ARG A 192 2.97 -4.71 9.89
N LEU A 193 2.31 -4.29 8.85
CA LEU A 193 0.99 -4.78 8.48
C LEU A 193 1.15 -5.91 7.49
N THR A 194 0.54 -7.05 7.77
CA THR A 194 0.36 -8.15 6.81
C THR A 194 -1.13 -8.28 6.51
N VAL A 195 -1.49 -8.29 5.24
CA VAL A 195 -2.85 -8.56 4.76
C VAL A 195 -2.81 -9.89 4.01
N ARG A 196 -3.72 -10.79 4.36
CA ARG A 196 -3.91 -12.09 3.74
C ARG A 196 -5.32 -12.21 3.21
N VAL A 197 -5.45 -12.69 1.99
CA VAL A 197 -6.72 -13.07 1.36
C VAL A 197 -6.72 -14.58 1.18
N ILE A 198 -7.73 -15.26 1.73
CA ILE A 198 -7.92 -16.71 1.64
C ILE A 198 -9.17 -16.95 0.81
N ASP A 199 -9.00 -17.45 -0.41
CA ASP A 199 -10.10 -17.85 -1.28
C ASP A 199 -10.69 -19.17 -0.78
N GLN A 200 -11.89 -19.12 -0.22
CA GLN A 200 -12.57 -20.30 0.34
C GLN A 200 -13.07 -21.27 -0.72
N LEU A 201 -13.28 -20.81 -1.96
CA LEU A 201 -13.75 -21.65 -3.07
C LEU A 201 -12.58 -22.22 -3.89
N GLY A 202 -11.49 -21.45 -4.01
CA GLY A 202 -10.28 -21.87 -4.71
C GLY A 202 -9.29 -22.63 -3.83
N GLU A 203 -9.50 -22.67 -2.51
CA GLU A 203 -8.59 -23.27 -1.51
C GLU A 203 -7.14 -22.73 -1.64
N THR A 204 -7.02 -21.45 -1.97
CA THR A 204 -5.74 -20.76 -2.16
C THR A 204 -5.65 -19.53 -1.27
N GLU A 205 -4.43 -19.10 -0.97
CA GLU A 205 -4.18 -17.88 -0.18
C GLU A 205 -3.03 -17.07 -0.76
N VAL A 206 -3.10 -15.77 -0.53
CA VAL A 206 -2.05 -14.81 -0.89
C VAL A 206 -1.89 -13.78 0.23
N GLU A 207 -0.66 -13.30 0.44
CA GLU A 207 -0.39 -12.25 1.43
C GLU A 207 0.54 -11.17 0.87
N LYS A 208 0.37 -9.96 1.38
CA LYS A 208 1.23 -8.79 1.15
C LYS A 208 1.50 -8.07 2.45
N GLU A 209 2.65 -7.41 2.49
CA GLU A 209 3.10 -6.69 3.67
C GLU A 209 3.47 -5.24 3.35
N VAL A 210 3.27 -4.36 4.34
CA VAL A 210 3.76 -2.99 4.29
C VAL A 210 4.25 -2.55 5.67
N LEU A 211 5.34 -1.78 5.70
CA LEU A 211 5.85 -1.18 6.93
C LEU A 211 5.28 0.23 7.11
N PHE A 212 4.96 0.57 8.35
CA PHE A 212 4.57 1.91 8.74
C PHE A 212 5.14 2.27 10.12
N ARG A 213 5.18 3.55 10.42
CA ARG A 213 5.60 4.06 11.74
C ARG A 213 4.39 4.58 12.50
N LEU A 214 4.29 4.23 13.78
CA LEU A 214 3.34 4.79 14.72
C LEU A 214 4.07 5.70 15.71
N GLU A 215 3.65 6.95 15.77
CA GLU A 215 4.15 7.98 16.71
C GLU A 215 3.07 8.25 17.77
N ARG A 216 3.45 8.23 19.05
CA ARG A 216 2.56 8.48 20.17
C ARG A 216 3.14 9.56 21.07
#